data_537fc4d3959f8d76f0a6bbe752600860
#
_entry.id   537fc4d3959f8d76f0a6bbe752600860
#
_cell.length_a   1.000
_cell.length_b   1.000
_cell.length_c   1.000
_cell.angle_alpha   90.00
_cell.angle_beta   90.00
_cell.angle_gamma   90.00
#
_symmetry.space_group_name_H-M   'P 1'
#
loop_
_entity.id
_entity.type
_entity.pdbx_description
1 polymer ?
#
loop_
_entity_poly.entity_id
_entity_poly.type
_entity_poly.pdbx_seq_one_letter_code
_entity_poly.pdbx_strand_id
1 'polypeptide(L)'
;MKKLKILLSLLALAALTVFTIYHWVSYKAKHNLYENVTKIPKNKVGLLLGVNKFTYHGNVNLFYKYRLDAAVALFKAGKIEYILVSGDNSRENYDEPTNFKNDLIARGIPSDKIFLDFAGFRTLDSVIRAKEVFGQNEITVISQKFHNQRAIYIADHFNIKAIAFNAKPVKDRNVVILREYLARSKAFIDLIFNVQPKFLGEKITIQ
;
A
#
# COMPACT_ATOMS: atom_id res chain seq x y z
N MET A 1 29.64 24.88 24.17
CA MET A 1 28.26 24.88 24.66
C MET A 1 27.25 25.39 23.61
N LYS A 2 27.42 26.55 22.93
CA LYS A 2 26.47 27.06 21.91
C LYS A 2 26.26 26.10 20.74
N LYS A 3 27.32 25.55 20.14
CA LYS A 3 27.23 24.57 19.01
C LYS A 3 26.43 23.32 19.39
N LEU A 4 26.60 22.78 20.59
CA LEU A 4 25.86 21.62 21.08
C LEU A 4 24.36 21.94 21.23
N LYS A 5 24.02 23.12 21.80
CA LYS A 5 22.62 23.55 21.92
C LYS A 5 21.94 23.69 20.54
N ILE A 6 22.64 24.27 19.57
CA ILE A 6 22.13 24.39 18.18
C ILE A 6 21.90 23.00 17.59
N LEU A 7 22.86 22.08 17.71
CA LEU A 7 22.70 20.71 17.23
C LEU A 7 21.49 19.99 17.87
N LEU A 8 21.34 20.07 19.18
CA LEU A 8 20.22 19.49 19.91
C LEU A 8 18.89 20.11 19.47
N SER A 9 18.84 21.45 19.25
CA SER A 9 17.64 22.12 18.75
C SER A 9 17.27 21.65 17.34
N LEU A 10 18.25 21.46 16.45
CA LEU A 10 18.02 20.95 15.08
C LEU A 10 17.51 19.50 15.10
N LEU A 11 18.07 18.65 15.95
CA LEU A 11 17.61 17.28 16.12
C LEU A 11 16.18 17.23 16.68
N ALA A 12 15.87 18.07 17.67
CA ALA A 12 14.51 18.17 18.21
C ALA A 12 13.51 18.63 17.16
N LEU A 13 13.87 19.63 16.34
CA LEU A 13 13.04 20.12 15.25
C LEU A 13 12.81 19.03 14.19
N ALA A 14 13.84 18.28 13.80
CA ALA A 14 13.71 17.17 12.86
C ALA A 14 12.79 16.07 13.41
N ALA A 15 12.95 15.70 14.68
CA ALA A 15 12.09 14.72 15.33
C ALA A 15 10.61 15.18 15.38
N LEU A 16 10.38 16.46 15.72
CA LEU A 16 9.04 17.05 15.73
C LEU A 16 8.42 17.07 14.33
N THR A 17 9.21 17.40 13.30
CA THR A 17 8.75 17.37 11.90
C THR A 17 8.32 15.96 11.49
N VAL A 18 9.14 14.95 11.73
CA VAL A 18 8.81 13.54 11.43
C VAL A 18 7.55 13.09 12.18
N PHE A 19 7.43 13.44 13.46
CA PHE A 19 6.24 13.16 14.27
C PHE A 19 4.99 13.83 13.67
N THR A 20 5.08 15.09 13.30
CA THR A 20 3.98 15.86 12.71
C THR A 20 3.52 15.26 11.38
N ILE A 21 4.46 14.91 10.49
CA ILE A 21 4.16 14.24 9.21
C ILE A 21 3.44 12.91 9.45
N TYR A 22 3.90 12.11 10.40
CA TYR A 22 3.28 10.82 10.72
C TYR A 22 1.80 10.98 11.10
N HIS A 23 1.48 11.93 11.96
CA HIS A 23 0.11 12.20 12.40
C HIS A 23 -0.73 12.87 11.30
N TRP A 24 -0.14 13.75 10.50
CA TRP A 24 -0.80 14.39 9.36
C TRP A 24 -1.28 13.38 8.33
N VAL A 25 -0.41 12.44 7.93
CA VAL A 25 -0.78 11.34 7.02
C VAL A 25 -1.93 10.50 7.60
N SER A 26 -1.88 10.19 8.89
CA SER A 26 -2.97 9.47 9.57
C SER A 26 -4.28 10.25 9.55
N TYR A 27 -4.23 11.55 9.80
CA TYR A 27 -5.39 12.43 9.83
C TYR A 27 -6.05 12.55 8.45
N LYS A 28 -5.25 12.76 7.40
CA LYS A 28 -5.74 12.85 6.01
C LYS A 28 -6.47 11.58 5.55
N ALA A 29 -6.02 10.42 5.98
CA ALA A 29 -6.60 9.15 5.57
C ALA A 29 -7.81 8.70 6.40
N LYS A 30 -8.11 9.31 7.55
CA LYS A 30 -8.99 8.76 8.58
C LYS A 30 -10.41 8.40 8.12
N HIS A 31 -10.98 9.16 7.18
CA HIS A 31 -12.36 8.99 6.71
C HIS A 31 -12.49 7.94 5.59
N ASN A 32 -11.37 7.50 5.01
CA ASN A 32 -11.33 6.58 3.87
C ASN A 32 -10.88 5.16 4.26
N LEU A 33 -10.87 4.84 5.56
CA LEU A 33 -10.42 3.55 6.09
C LEU A 33 -11.61 2.71 6.57
N TYR A 34 -11.69 1.47 6.11
CA TYR A 34 -12.75 0.53 6.45
C TYR A 34 -12.15 -0.76 7.02
N GLU A 35 -12.86 -1.38 7.96
CA GLU A 35 -12.52 -2.65 8.60
C GLU A 35 -13.65 -3.68 8.48
N ASN A 36 -14.82 -3.24 8.03
CA ASN A 36 -15.99 -4.08 7.85
C ASN A 36 -16.34 -4.16 6.35
N VAL A 37 -16.39 -5.38 5.83
CA VAL A 37 -16.70 -5.67 4.41
C VAL A 37 -18.09 -5.15 4.01
N THR A 38 -19.07 -5.18 4.92
CA THR A 38 -20.43 -4.71 4.58
C THR A 38 -20.52 -3.20 4.45
N LYS A 39 -19.67 -2.45 5.19
CA LYS A 39 -19.69 -0.98 5.25
C LYS A 39 -18.85 -0.31 4.17
N ILE A 40 -17.88 -1.01 3.58
CA ILE A 40 -17.03 -0.43 2.54
C ILE A 40 -17.84 -0.24 1.24
N PRO A 41 -17.77 0.94 0.59
CA PRO A 41 -18.33 1.14 -0.73
C PRO A 41 -17.75 0.18 -1.77
N LYS A 42 -18.52 -0.09 -2.85
CA LYS A 42 -18.04 -0.89 -3.97
C LYS A 42 -17.13 -0.03 -4.86
N ASN A 43 -16.02 -0.61 -5.30
CA ASN A 43 -15.17 -0.10 -6.37
C ASN A 43 -14.90 -1.22 -7.40
N LYS A 44 -14.58 -0.84 -8.63
CA LYS A 44 -14.26 -1.81 -9.68
C LYS A 44 -12.99 -2.59 -9.34
N VAL A 45 -11.93 -1.92 -8.89
CA VAL A 45 -10.60 -2.51 -8.68
C VAL A 45 -10.15 -2.41 -7.23
N GLY A 46 -9.74 -3.56 -6.67
CA GLY A 46 -8.99 -3.65 -5.44
C GLY A 46 -7.48 -3.66 -5.72
N LEU A 47 -6.76 -2.62 -5.28
CA LEU A 47 -5.29 -2.57 -5.33
C LEU A 47 -4.71 -3.31 -4.13
N LEU A 48 -4.29 -4.56 -4.34
CA LEU A 48 -3.64 -5.39 -3.33
C LEU A 48 -2.15 -5.08 -3.29
N LEU A 49 -1.69 -4.46 -2.20
CA LEU A 49 -0.28 -4.10 -2.05
C LEU A 49 0.55 -5.31 -1.65
N GLY A 50 1.63 -5.54 -2.38
CA GLY A 50 2.54 -6.66 -2.22
C GLY A 50 3.30 -6.67 -0.89
N VAL A 51 3.70 -7.85 -0.50
CA VAL A 51 4.62 -8.17 0.61
C VAL A 51 5.10 -9.60 0.45
N ASN A 52 6.31 -9.90 0.88
CA ASN A 52 6.87 -11.23 0.79
C ASN A 52 5.99 -12.30 1.48
N LYS A 53 5.77 -13.42 0.78
CA LYS A 53 4.97 -14.56 1.25
C LYS A 53 5.57 -15.23 2.48
N PHE A 54 6.90 -15.29 2.56
CA PHE A 54 7.61 -15.93 3.65
C PHE A 54 8.44 -14.92 4.46
N THR A 55 8.61 -15.20 5.73
CA THR A 55 9.57 -14.51 6.59
C THR A 55 10.99 -15.03 6.34
N TYR A 56 12.00 -14.35 6.89
CA TYR A 56 13.40 -14.81 6.81
C TYR A 56 13.59 -16.25 7.35
N HIS A 57 12.78 -16.66 8.31
CA HIS A 57 12.81 -18.03 8.89
C HIS A 57 11.96 -19.06 8.11
N GLY A 58 11.47 -18.74 6.93
CA GLY A 58 10.66 -19.64 6.10
C GLY A 58 9.20 -19.80 6.52
N ASN A 59 8.76 -19.16 7.60
CA ASN A 59 7.37 -19.20 8.03
C ASN A 59 6.49 -18.30 7.15
N VAL A 60 5.21 -18.64 7.00
CA VAL A 60 4.26 -17.78 6.29
C VAL A 60 4.16 -16.41 6.97
N ASN A 61 4.35 -15.37 6.19
CA ASN A 61 4.25 -14.00 6.64
C ASN A 61 2.80 -13.63 6.93
N LEU A 62 2.48 -13.29 8.17
CA LEU A 62 1.12 -12.93 8.56
C LEU A 62 0.60 -11.66 7.87
N PHE A 63 1.48 -10.72 7.49
CA PHE A 63 1.09 -9.58 6.68
C PHE A 63 0.56 -10.02 5.31
N TYR A 64 1.24 -10.95 4.67
CA TYR A 64 0.83 -11.57 3.40
C TYR A 64 -0.52 -12.29 3.56
N LYS A 65 -0.60 -13.21 4.51
CA LYS A 65 -1.80 -14.01 4.75
C LYS A 65 -3.04 -13.13 4.97
N TYR A 66 -2.93 -12.12 5.81
CA TYR A 66 -4.07 -11.27 6.13
C TYR A 66 -4.48 -10.32 4.99
N ARG A 67 -3.55 -9.89 4.13
CA ARG A 67 -3.90 -9.17 2.90
C ARG A 67 -4.61 -10.06 1.91
N LEU A 68 -4.14 -11.29 1.73
CA LEU A 68 -4.79 -12.29 0.90
C LEU A 68 -6.22 -12.57 1.39
N ASP A 69 -6.40 -12.81 2.70
CA ASP A 69 -7.71 -13.04 3.32
C ASP A 69 -8.66 -11.85 3.08
N ALA A 70 -8.16 -10.62 3.19
CA ALA A 70 -8.93 -9.40 2.96
C ALA A 70 -9.36 -9.24 1.49
N ALA A 71 -8.45 -9.48 0.55
CA ALA A 71 -8.76 -9.42 -0.88
C ALA A 71 -9.84 -10.44 -1.29
N VAL A 72 -9.70 -11.67 -0.82
CA VAL A 72 -10.70 -12.74 -1.05
C VAL A 72 -12.06 -12.36 -0.46
N ALA A 73 -12.09 -11.82 0.76
CA ALA A 73 -13.33 -11.41 1.42
C ALA A 73 -14.05 -10.29 0.64
N LEU A 74 -13.32 -9.27 0.17
CA LEU A 74 -13.89 -8.19 -0.62
C LEU A 74 -14.41 -8.67 -1.98
N PHE A 75 -13.66 -9.51 -2.67
CA PHE A 75 -14.07 -10.06 -3.96
C PHE A 75 -15.34 -10.92 -3.82
N LYS A 76 -15.37 -11.87 -2.88
CA LYS A 76 -16.53 -12.74 -2.64
C LYS A 76 -17.78 -11.97 -2.19
N ALA A 77 -17.60 -10.83 -1.52
CA ALA A 77 -18.70 -9.94 -1.13
C ALA A 77 -19.14 -8.98 -2.25
N GLY A 78 -18.58 -9.06 -3.46
CA GLY A 78 -18.87 -8.18 -4.58
C GLY A 78 -18.49 -6.71 -4.37
N LYS A 79 -17.56 -6.44 -3.43
CA LYS A 79 -17.08 -5.08 -3.14
C LYS A 79 -16.00 -4.62 -4.12
N ILE A 80 -15.34 -5.56 -4.78
CA ILE A 80 -14.41 -5.34 -5.89
C ILE A 80 -14.71 -6.38 -6.99
N GLU A 81 -14.49 -6.03 -8.25
CA GLU A 81 -14.71 -6.91 -9.40
C GLU A 81 -13.39 -7.48 -9.93
N TYR A 82 -12.29 -6.75 -9.76
CA TYR A 82 -10.95 -7.13 -10.17
C TYR A 82 -9.97 -6.89 -9.04
N ILE A 83 -8.89 -7.66 -9.04
CA ILE A 83 -7.77 -7.50 -8.10
C ILE A 83 -6.53 -7.13 -8.91
N LEU A 84 -6.00 -5.93 -8.67
CA LEU A 84 -4.69 -5.51 -9.16
C LEU A 84 -3.68 -5.78 -8.05
N VAL A 85 -2.85 -6.79 -8.24
CA VAL A 85 -1.75 -7.10 -7.31
C VAL A 85 -0.53 -6.30 -7.71
N SER A 86 -0.10 -5.37 -6.89
CA SER A 86 1.08 -4.54 -7.15
C SER A 86 2.16 -4.81 -6.11
N GLY A 87 3.31 -5.27 -6.57
CA GLY A 87 4.41 -5.68 -5.72
C GLY A 87 5.77 -5.65 -6.40
N ASP A 88 6.79 -6.03 -5.65
CA ASP A 88 8.18 -6.05 -6.08
C ASP A 88 8.52 -7.38 -6.78
N ASN A 89 9.17 -7.26 -7.95
CA ASN A 89 9.78 -8.35 -8.71
C ASN A 89 11.19 -7.95 -9.17
N SER A 90 11.92 -7.18 -8.35
CA SER A 90 13.24 -6.63 -8.73
C SER A 90 14.42 -7.58 -8.52
N ARG A 91 14.20 -8.76 -7.94
CA ARG A 91 15.25 -9.72 -7.59
C ARG A 91 14.89 -11.10 -8.10
N GLU A 92 15.90 -11.87 -8.46
CA GLU A 92 15.76 -13.29 -8.76
C GLU A 92 15.11 -14.03 -7.57
N ASN A 93 14.13 -14.88 -7.84
CA ASN A 93 13.34 -15.61 -6.85
C ASN A 93 12.49 -14.74 -5.88
N TYR A 94 12.24 -13.47 -6.24
CA TYR A 94 11.42 -12.57 -5.47
C TYR A 94 10.29 -12.00 -6.34
N ASP A 95 9.12 -12.65 -6.30
CA ASP A 95 7.96 -12.31 -7.13
C ASP A 95 6.70 -12.25 -6.25
N GLU A 96 6.43 -11.08 -5.70
CA GLU A 96 5.27 -10.86 -4.85
C GLU A 96 3.95 -10.99 -5.63
N PRO A 97 3.79 -10.37 -6.83
CA PRO A 97 2.56 -10.46 -7.59
C PRO A 97 2.16 -11.88 -7.96
N THR A 98 3.09 -12.69 -8.47
CA THR A 98 2.79 -14.07 -8.86
C THR A 98 2.43 -14.95 -7.66
N ASN A 99 3.09 -14.77 -6.52
CA ASN A 99 2.75 -15.47 -5.29
C ASN A 99 1.29 -15.19 -4.87
N PHE A 100 0.88 -13.91 -4.87
CA PHE A 100 -0.50 -13.54 -4.56
C PHE A 100 -1.49 -14.10 -5.59
N LYS A 101 -1.19 -14.03 -6.89
CA LYS A 101 -2.05 -14.57 -7.95
C LYS A 101 -2.33 -16.04 -7.73
N ASN A 102 -1.29 -16.84 -7.51
CA ASN A 102 -1.42 -18.28 -7.32
C ASN A 102 -2.29 -18.61 -6.10
N ASP A 103 -2.08 -17.91 -4.98
CA ASP A 103 -2.85 -18.14 -3.76
C ASP A 103 -4.29 -17.58 -3.86
N LEU A 104 -4.53 -16.52 -4.62
CA LEU A 104 -5.88 -16.02 -4.93
C LEU A 104 -6.67 -17.04 -5.76
N ILE A 105 -6.04 -17.61 -6.81
CA ILE A 105 -6.66 -18.66 -7.64
C ILE A 105 -6.97 -19.89 -6.78
N ALA A 106 -6.05 -20.32 -5.93
CA ALA A 106 -6.26 -21.42 -5.00
C ALA A 106 -7.41 -21.18 -4.00
N ARG A 107 -7.78 -19.90 -3.78
CA ARG A 107 -8.93 -19.47 -2.97
C ARG A 107 -10.22 -19.27 -3.77
N GLY A 108 -10.23 -19.63 -5.06
CA GLY A 108 -11.39 -19.59 -5.96
C GLY A 108 -11.64 -18.24 -6.61
N ILE A 109 -10.64 -17.37 -6.72
CA ILE A 109 -10.72 -16.15 -7.54
C ILE A 109 -10.37 -16.51 -8.99
N PRO A 110 -11.22 -16.20 -9.98
CA PRO A 110 -10.93 -16.48 -11.38
C PRO A 110 -9.67 -15.75 -11.86
N SER A 111 -8.83 -16.43 -12.64
CA SER A 111 -7.55 -15.89 -13.11
C SER A 111 -7.70 -14.63 -13.98
N ASP A 112 -8.79 -14.53 -14.74
CA ASP A 112 -9.14 -13.38 -15.57
C ASP A 112 -9.56 -12.13 -14.77
N LYS A 113 -9.80 -12.28 -13.47
CA LYS A 113 -10.09 -11.20 -12.52
C LYS A 113 -8.86 -10.68 -11.78
N ILE A 114 -7.67 -11.22 -12.08
CA ILE A 114 -6.42 -10.88 -11.38
C ILE A 114 -5.43 -10.28 -12.37
N PHE A 115 -5.05 -9.03 -12.14
CA PHE A 115 -4.04 -8.30 -12.89
C PHE A 115 -2.77 -8.15 -12.04
N LEU A 116 -1.61 -8.19 -12.69
CA LEU A 116 -0.33 -8.12 -12.00
C LEU A 116 0.45 -6.86 -12.39
N ASP A 117 0.93 -6.16 -11.40
CA ASP A 117 1.86 -5.07 -11.52
C ASP A 117 3.20 -5.45 -10.85
N PHE A 118 4.21 -5.70 -11.68
CA PHE A 118 5.53 -6.13 -11.26
C PHE A 118 6.49 -4.97 -10.92
N ALA A 119 6.04 -3.74 -11.04
CA ALA A 119 6.85 -2.55 -10.78
C ALA A 119 6.36 -1.72 -9.58
N GLY A 120 5.63 -2.35 -8.67
CA GLY A 120 5.16 -1.77 -7.42
C GLY A 120 6.23 -1.77 -6.32
N PHE A 121 7.41 -1.22 -6.58
CA PHE A 121 8.56 -1.25 -5.65
C PHE A 121 8.32 -0.42 -4.39
N ARG A 122 7.56 0.65 -4.50
CA ARG A 122 7.15 1.54 -3.40
C ARG A 122 5.65 1.78 -3.47
N THR A 123 5.05 2.17 -2.36
CA THR A 123 3.62 2.53 -2.33
C THR A 123 3.28 3.64 -3.33
N LEU A 124 4.19 4.59 -3.56
CA LEU A 124 4.03 5.63 -4.56
C LEU A 124 3.90 5.03 -5.97
N ASP A 125 4.79 4.08 -6.30
CA ASP A 125 4.77 3.42 -7.60
C ASP A 125 3.45 2.66 -7.80
N SER A 126 3.03 1.84 -6.82
CA SER A 126 1.78 1.07 -6.87
C SER A 126 0.55 1.95 -7.09
N VAL A 127 0.45 3.07 -6.37
CA VAL A 127 -0.71 3.96 -6.43
C VAL A 127 -0.76 4.72 -7.75
N ILE A 128 0.36 5.32 -8.20
CA ILE A 128 0.38 6.07 -9.47
C ILE A 128 0.19 5.12 -10.65
N ARG A 129 0.84 3.95 -10.64
CA ARG A 129 0.71 2.97 -11.72
C ARG A 129 -0.69 2.41 -11.84
N ALA A 130 -1.44 2.27 -10.73
CA ALA A 130 -2.87 1.91 -10.80
C ALA A 130 -3.66 2.86 -11.70
N LYS A 131 -3.34 4.17 -11.70
CA LYS A 131 -3.95 5.17 -12.59
C LYS A 131 -3.29 5.19 -13.97
N GLU A 132 -1.99 5.43 -14.03
CA GLU A 132 -1.29 5.76 -15.27
C GLU A 132 -1.11 4.54 -16.20
N VAL A 133 -0.93 3.35 -15.64
CA VAL A 133 -0.75 2.10 -16.39
C VAL A 133 -2.06 1.33 -16.51
N PHE A 134 -2.79 1.19 -15.41
CA PHE A 134 -4.01 0.35 -15.37
C PHE A 134 -5.31 1.16 -15.50
N GLY A 135 -5.25 2.47 -15.70
CA GLY A 135 -6.41 3.33 -16.01
C GLY A 135 -7.40 3.50 -14.84
N GLN A 136 -7.01 3.27 -13.59
CA GLN A 136 -7.92 3.28 -12.46
C GLN A 136 -7.88 4.62 -11.70
N ASN A 137 -8.92 5.42 -11.86
CA ASN A 137 -9.07 6.69 -11.12
C ASN A 137 -9.76 6.51 -9.75
N GLU A 138 -10.39 5.36 -9.52
CA GLU A 138 -11.07 5.01 -8.27
C GLU A 138 -10.63 3.60 -7.84
N ILE A 139 -10.11 3.45 -6.64
CA ILE A 139 -9.52 2.18 -6.15
C ILE A 139 -9.87 1.88 -4.71
N THR A 140 -9.94 0.60 -4.38
CA THR A 140 -9.93 0.11 -2.99
C THR A 140 -8.55 -0.44 -2.66
N VAL A 141 -7.77 0.27 -1.87
CA VAL A 141 -6.45 -0.21 -1.43
C VAL A 141 -6.63 -1.30 -0.37
N ILE A 142 -5.89 -2.41 -0.50
CA ILE A 142 -5.98 -3.56 0.40
C ILE A 142 -4.62 -3.81 1.04
N SER A 143 -4.48 -3.47 2.30
CA SER A 143 -3.25 -3.66 3.09
C SER A 143 -3.53 -3.48 4.59
N GLN A 144 -2.50 -3.47 5.42
CA GLN A 144 -2.65 -3.11 6.83
C GLN A 144 -2.84 -1.59 6.98
N LYS A 145 -3.51 -1.18 8.07
CA LYS A 145 -3.92 0.20 8.35
C LYS A 145 -2.82 1.25 8.13
N PHE A 146 -1.62 1.01 8.66
CA PHE A 146 -0.51 1.95 8.53
C PHE A 146 -0.08 2.18 7.08
N HIS A 147 -0.10 1.12 6.27
CA HIS A 147 0.23 1.16 4.85
C HIS A 147 -0.90 1.80 4.03
N ASN A 148 -2.16 1.46 4.34
CA ASN A 148 -3.35 2.06 3.73
C ASN A 148 -3.39 3.58 3.95
N GLN A 149 -3.05 4.06 5.15
CA GLN A 149 -2.97 5.50 5.43
C GLN A 149 -1.99 6.21 4.51
N ARG A 150 -0.81 5.63 4.29
CA ARG A 150 0.19 6.19 3.36
C ARG A 150 -0.26 6.12 1.92
N ALA A 151 -0.89 5.02 1.49
CA ALA A 151 -1.40 4.87 0.13
C ALA A 151 -2.52 5.88 -0.18
N ILE A 152 -3.47 6.09 0.74
CA ILE A 152 -4.52 7.11 0.59
C ILE A 152 -3.94 8.51 0.50
N TYR A 153 -2.94 8.83 1.35
CA TYR A 153 -2.28 10.13 1.33
C TYR A 153 -1.61 10.42 -0.02
N ILE A 154 -0.96 9.40 -0.61
CA ILE A 154 -0.37 9.49 -1.94
C ILE A 154 -1.47 9.63 -3.01
N ALA A 155 -2.52 8.81 -2.94
CA ALA A 155 -3.63 8.83 -3.90
C ALA A 155 -4.33 10.20 -3.97
N ASP A 156 -4.58 10.82 -2.80
CA ASP A 156 -5.18 12.16 -2.68
C ASP A 156 -4.36 13.21 -3.46
N HIS A 157 -3.03 13.18 -3.33
CA HIS A 157 -2.14 14.09 -4.05
C HIS A 157 -2.21 13.96 -5.58
N PHE A 158 -2.37 12.75 -6.09
CA PHE A 158 -2.47 12.46 -7.53
C PHE A 158 -3.91 12.45 -8.07
N ASN A 159 -4.88 12.97 -7.31
CA ASN A 159 -6.29 13.00 -7.68
C ASN A 159 -6.85 11.60 -8.03
N ILE A 160 -6.47 10.59 -7.25
CA ILE A 160 -7.01 9.24 -7.31
C ILE A 160 -7.99 9.08 -6.15
N LYS A 161 -9.25 8.79 -6.44
CA LYS A 161 -10.25 8.52 -5.42
C LYS A 161 -9.96 7.16 -4.78
N ALA A 162 -9.38 7.16 -3.60
CA ALA A 162 -9.01 5.94 -2.90
C ALA A 162 -9.75 5.80 -1.58
N ILE A 163 -10.33 4.63 -1.39
CA ILE A 163 -10.71 4.12 -0.07
C ILE A 163 -9.81 2.92 0.25
N ALA A 164 -9.76 2.50 1.51
CA ALA A 164 -8.93 1.35 1.84
C ALA A 164 -9.62 0.40 2.82
N PHE A 165 -9.39 -0.89 2.61
CA PHE A 165 -9.78 -1.96 3.51
C PHE A 165 -8.60 -2.40 4.36
N ASN A 166 -8.74 -2.28 5.68
CA ASN A 166 -7.69 -2.67 6.61
C ASN A 166 -7.69 -4.18 6.82
N ALA A 167 -6.68 -4.85 6.30
CA ALA A 167 -6.40 -6.24 6.62
C ALA A 167 -6.09 -6.39 8.12
N LYS A 168 -6.34 -7.59 8.66
CA LYS A 168 -6.12 -7.91 10.08
C LYS A 168 -4.73 -7.43 10.55
N PRO A 169 -4.61 -6.79 11.70
CA PRO A 169 -3.33 -6.35 12.22
C PRO A 169 -2.47 -7.55 12.66
N VAL A 170 -1.15 -7.44 12.48
CA VAL A 170 -0.17 -8.37 13.03
C VAL A 170 0.31 -7.84 14.38
N LYS A 171 0.46 -8.71 15.38
CA LYS A 171 1.05 -8.38 16.68
C LYS A 171 2.56 -8.11 16.50
N ASP A 172 3.19 -7.50 17.49
CA ASP A 172 4.65 -7.23 17.55
C ASP A 172 5.20 -6.43 16.34
N ARG A 173 4.59 -5.28 16.09
CA ARG A 173 4.86 -4.41 14.96
C ARG A 173 5.73 -3.17 15.28
N ASN A 174 6.47 -3.16 16.38
CA ASN A 174 7.26 -1.99 16.78
C ASN A 174 8.26 -1.54 15.71
N VAL A 175 8.97 -2.51 15.09
CA VAL A 175 9.89 -2.23 13.97
C VAL A 175 9.15 -1.67 12.76
N VAL A 176 7.93 -2.15 12.49
CA VAL A 176 7.10 -1.65 11.39
C VAL A 176 6.66 -0.21 11.65
N ILE A 177 6.30 0.14 12.88
CA ILE A 177 5.92 1.50 13.26
C ILE A 177 7.10 2.45 13.06
N LEU A 178 8.29 2.09 13.54
CA LEU A 178 9.49 2.91 13.35
C LEU A 178 9.79 3.13 11.85
N ARG A 179 9.70 2.07 11.04
CA ARG A 179 9.85 2.18 9.59
C ARG A 179 8.80 3.12 8.96
N GLU A 180 7.58 3.12 9.49
CA GLU A 180 6.52 3.99 8.97
C GLU A 180 6.74 5.48 9.25
N TYR A 181 7.40 5.86 10.33
CA TYR A 181 7.83 7.25 10.51
C TYR A 181 8.71 7.72 9.35
N LEU A 182 9.70 6.92 8.97
CA LEU A 182 10.60 7.23 7.85
C LEU A 182 9.89 7.12 6.49
N ALA A 183 9.08 6.09 6.29
CA ALA A 183 8.37 5.85 5.03
C ALA A 183 7.35 6.96 4.71
N ARG A 184 6.66 7.49 5.73
CA ARG A 184 5.73 8.62 5.57
C ARG A 184 6.45 9.93 5.32
N SER A 185 7.57 10.17 6.01
CA SER A 185 8.42 11.33 5.77
C SER A 185 8.97 11.31 4.34
N LYS A 186 9.43 10.13 3.88
CA LYS A 186 9.86 9.97 2.49
C LYS A 186 8.71 10.22 1.51
N ALA A 187 7.53 9.66 1.74
CA ALA A 187 6.37 9.91 0.88
C ALA A 187 6.03 11.40 0.83
N PHE A 188 6.03 12.10 1.96
CA PHE A 188 5.80 13.53 2.03
C PHE A 188 6.79 14.32 1.18
N ILE A 189 8.09 13.98 1.27
CA ILE A 189 9.16 14.59 0.48
C ILE A 189 8.97 14.26 -1.01
N ASP A 190 8.69 13.01 -1.36
CA ASP A 190 8.46 12.57 -2.73
C ASP A 190 7.31 13.35 -3.39
N LEU A 191 6.25 13.66 -2.63
CA LEU A 191 5.12 14.44 -3.14
C LEU A 191 5.48 15.93 -3.33
N ILE A 192 6.25 16.54 -2.44
CA ILE A 192 6.72 17.94 -2.61
C ILE A 192 7.54 18.07 -3.89
N PHE A 193 8.40 17.10 -4.19
CA PHE A 193 9.25 17.10 -5.38
C PHE A 193 8.60 16.46 -6.61
N ASN A 194 7.32 16.10 -6.52
CA ASN A 194 6.55 15.44 -7.60
C ASN A 194 7.28 14.22 -8.19
N VAL A 195 7.86 13.41 -7.32
CA VAL A 195 8.60 12.20 -7.72
C VAL A 195 7.65 11.23 -8.43
N GLN A 196 8.08 10.77 -9.59
CA GLN A 196 7.33 9.83 -10.41
C GLN A 196 7.73 8.39 -10.15
N PRO A 197 6.91 7.40 -10.56
CA PRO A 197 7.29 6.00 -10.53
C PRO A 197 8.58 5.73 -11.32
N LYS A 198 9.36 4.75 -10.86
CA LYS A 198 10.60 4.36 -11.55
C LYS A 198 10.36 3.87 -12.98
N PHE A 199 9.24 3.18 -13.20
CA PHE A 199 8.81 2.69 -14.50
C PHE A 199 7.30 2.93 -14.66
N LEU A 200 6.86 3.41 -15.82
CA LEU A 200 5.44 3.47 -16.18
C LEU A 200 5.08 2.28 -17.09
N GLY A 201 5.75 2.11 -18.22
CA GLY A 201 5.45 1.02 -19.15
C GLY A 201 4.19 1.27 -20.01
N GLU A 202 3.78 0.22 -20.72
CA GLU A 202 2.59 0.27 -21.58
C GLU A 202 1.29 0.25 -20.76
N LYS A 203 0.23 0.83 -21.33
CA LYS A 203 -1.09 0.85 -20.69
C LYS A 203 -1.75 -0.53 -20.76
N ILE A 204 -2.30 -0.98 -19.65
CA ILE A 204 -3.04 -2.23 -19.49
C ILE A 204 -4.47 -1.89 -19.05
N THR A 205 -5.46 -2.18 -19.88
CA THR A 205 -6.86 -1.88 -19.54
C THR A 205 -7.46 -2.99 -18.69
N ILE A 206 -7.99 -2.65 -17.53
CA ILE A 206 -8.84 -3.53 -16.71
C ILE A 206 -10.29 -3.27 -17.14
N GLN A 207 -10.85 -4.20 -17.91
CA GLN A 207 -12.19 -4.08 -18.50
C GLN A 207 -13.27 -4.67 -17.61
#